data_336935ea4f61bc5872352ec4ec60be20
#
_entry.id   336935ea4f61bc5872352ec4ec60be20
#
_cell.length_a   1.000
_cell.length_b   1.000
_cell.length_c   1.000
_cell.angle_alpha   90.00
_cell.angle_beta   90.00
_cell.angle_gamma   90.00
#
_symmetry.space_group_name_H-M   'P 1'
#
loop_
_entity.id
_entity.type
_entity.pdbx_description
1 polymer ?
#
loop_
_entity_poly.entity_id
_entity_poly.type
_entity_poly.pdbx_seq_one_letter_code
_entity_poly.pdbx_strand_id
1 'polypeptide(L)'
;MRSFVYIHPRIYDFAIRFLYFDGLKIVKKLIGEKKSVFEAGCGYGRMQKYIDPSCIYSGIDLNEKFIEFGRKKNRDIKIGDVLDSKQYRKSNVILLADILHHLTIKDVKKLLAIAVQYAGEKILIIEPVFVKIGSKKNILSRGIAKFMVFMDSDGINEIEKWMSRDEYDALFKSLKESNNIKEMKITHFRNHDFVEMFV
;
A
#
# COMPACT_ATOMS: atom_id res chain seq x y z
N MET A 1 0.03 6.90 20.25
CA MET A 1 -0.80 5.91 21.04
C MET A 1 -1.28 4.86 20.03
N ARG A 2 -0.91 3.59 20.20
CA ARG A 2 -1.31 2.52 19.25
C ARG A 2 -2.83 2.38 19.25
N SER A 3 -3.45 2.44 18.08
CA SER A 3 -4.87 2.17 17.93
C SER A 3 -5.18 0.75 18.40
N PHE A 4 -6.26 0.59 19.16
CA PHE A 4 -6.74 -0.72 19.60
C PHE A 4 -7.02 -1.65 18.41
N VAL A 5 -7.38 -1.09 17.27
CA VAL A 5 -7.68 -1.82 16.03
C VAL A 5 -6.43 -2.43 15.43
N TYR A 6 -5.31 -1.72 15.46
CA TYR A 6 -4.01 -2.22 14.97
C TYR A 6 -3.40 -3.32 15.87
N ILE A 7 -3.82 -3.37 17.14
CA ILE A 7 -3.38 -4.41 18.08
C ILE A 7 -4.10 -5.75 17.79
N HIS A 8 -5.29 -5.69 17.14
CA HIS A 8 -6.12 -6.86 16.88
C HIS A 8 -6.36 -7.08 15.39
N PRO A 9 -5.55 -7.90 14.68
CA PRO A 9 -5.65 -8.12 13.24
C PRO A 9 -7.05 -8.55 12.74
N ARG A 10 -7.84 -9.23 13.58
CA ARG A 10 -9.23 -9.63 13.26
C ARG A 10 -10.18 -8.42 13.20
N ILE A 11 -10.02 -7.48 14.12
CA ILE A 11 -10.82 -6.25 14.16
C ILE A 11 -10.46 -5.37 12.99
N TYR A 12 -9.17 -5.26 12.70
CA TYR A 12 -8.65 -4.55 11.53
C TYR A 12 -9.20 -5.16 10.22
N ASP A 13 -9.14 -6.49 10.03
CA ASP A 13 -9.70 -7.17 8.84
C ASP A 13 -11.19 -6.88 8.66
N PHE A 14 -11.96 -6.88 9.75
CA PHE A 14 -13.38 -6.57 9.73
C PHE A 14 -13.65 -5.10 9.33
N ALA A 15 -12.98 -4.16 9.97
CA ALA A 15 -13.16 -2.73 9.70
C ALA A 15 -12.79 -2.34 8.26
N ILE A 16 -11.66 -2.84 7.78
CA ILE A 16 -11.19 -2.58 6.42
C ILE A 16 -12.12 -3.20 5.35
N ARG A 17 -12.77 -4.33 5.62
CA ARG A 17 -13.77 -4.89 4.69
C ARG A 17 -14.90 -3.91 4.39
N PHE A 18 -15.30 -3.07 5.34
CA PHE A 18 -16.30 -2.02 5.10
C PHE A 18 -15.74 -0.81 4.34
N LEU A 19 -14.47 -0.48 4.52
CA LEU A 19 -13.84 0.69 3.90
C LEU A 19 -13.45 0.44 2.43
N TYR A 20 -13.03 -0.78 2.10
CA TYR A 20 -12.51 -1.16 0.77
C TYR A 20 -13.52 -1.91 -0.10
N PHE A 21 -14.80 -1.72 0.13
CA PHE A 21 -15.87 -2.42 -0.60
C PHE A 21 -15.61 -2.41 -2.13
N ASP A 22 -15.37 -3.60 -2.71
CA ASP A 22 -15.21 -3.88 -4.15
C ASP A 22 -14.00 -3.26 -4.89
N GLY A 23 -13.35 -2.22 -4.38
CA GLY A 23 -12.23 -1.56 -5.08
C GLY A 23 -11.04 -2.47 -5.37
N LEU A 24 -10.77 -3.43 -4.49
CA LEU A 24 -9.62 -4.32 -4.64
C LEU A 24 -9.78 -5.42 -5.70
N LYS A 25 -10.99 -5.62 -6.25
CA LYS A 25 -11.19 -6.58 -7.35
C LYS A 25 -10.41 -6.20 -8.61
N ILE A 26 -10.11 -4.90 -8.80
CA ILE A 26 -9.32 -4.43 -9.92
C ILE A 26 -7.85 -4.92 -9.84
N VAL A 27 -7.34 -5.19 -8.62
CA VAL A 27 -5.95 -5.61 -8.39
C VAL A 27 -5.61 -6.87 -9.18
N LYS A 28 -6.52 -7.85 -9.20
CA LYS A 28 -6.33 -9.07 -10.00
C LYS A 28 -6.08 -8.76 -11.47
N LYS A 29 -6.86 -7.83 -12.04
CA LYS A 29 -6.71 -7.40 -13.44
C LYS A 29 -5.40 -6.64 -13.67
N LEU A 30 -5.02 -5.78 -12.72
CA LEU A 30 -3.82 -4.96 -12.82
C LEU A 30 -2.54 -5.80 -12.67
N ILE A 31 -2.52 -6.81 -11.81
CA ILE A 31 -1.37 -7.70 -11.63
C ILE A 31 -1.28 -8.71 -12.77
N GLY A 32 -2.40 -9.31 -13.17
CA GLY A 32 -2.46 -10.40 -14.15
C GLY A 32 -2.24 -11.78 -13.50
N GLU A 33 -2.00 -12.79 -14.36
CA GLU A 33 -1.86 -14.19 -13.97
C GLU A 33 -0.40 -14.65 -14.04
N LYS A 34 -0.08 -15.71 -13.30
CA LYS A 34 1.24 -16.40 -13.33
C LYS A 34 2.42 -15.45 -13.05
N LYS A 35 2.24 -14.50 -12.14
CA LYS A 35 3.25 -13.51 -11.75
C LYS A 35 3.82 -13.82 -10.37
N SER A 36 5.09 -13.47 -10.16
CA SER A 36 5.62 -13.30 -8.82
C SER A 36 5.29 -11.89 -8.33
N VAL A 37 4.73 -11.81 -7.12
CA VAL A 37 4.31 -10.57 -6.47
C VAL A 37 5.00 -10.46 -5.11
N PHE A 38 5.74 -9.38 -4.91
CA PHE A 38 6.32 -9.06 -3.61
C PHE A 38 5.67 -7.79 -3.06
N GLU A 39 5.03 -7.90 -1.90
CA GLU A 39 4.38 -6.77 -1.24
C GLU A 39 5.26 -6.22 -0.12
N ALA A 40 5.65 -4.94 -0.22
CA ALA A 40 6.34 -4.24 0.84
C ALA A 40 5.32 -3.44 1.69
N GLY A 41 5.32 -3.68 3.01
CA GLY A 41 4.27 -3.19 3.90
C GLY A 41 3.01 -4.06 3.83
N CYS A 42 3.18 -5.39 3.80
CA CYS A 42 2.07 -6.32 3.51
C CYS A 42 1.06 -6.47 4.66
N GLY A 43 1.31 -5.91 5.82
CA GLY A 43 0.53 -6.18 7.01
C GLY A 43 0.42 -7.68 7.28
N TYR A 44 -0.79 -8.19 7.37
CA TYR A 44 -1.02 -9.63 7.50
C TYR A 44 -1.16 -10.36 6.13
N GLY A 45 -0.77 -9.74 5.02
CA GLY A 45 -0.83 -10.28 3.66
C GLY A 45 -2.26 -10.31 3.10
N ARG A 46 -3.08 -9.32 3.39
CA ARG A 46 -4.47 -9.23 2.94
C ARG A 46 -4.61 -9.26 1.43
N MET A 47 -3.69 -8.59 0.73
CA MET A 47 -3.74 -8.42 -0.73
C MET A 47 -3.68 -9.74 -1.49
N GLN A 48 -3.09 -10.81 -0.91
CA GLN A 48 -3.08 -12.13 -1.52
C GLN A 48 -4.46 -12.64 -1.94
N LYS A 49 -5.54 -12.24 -1.25
CA LYS A 49 -6.92 -12.62 -1.61
C LYS A 49 -7.42 -12.00 -2.92
N TYR A 50 -6.80 -10.91 -3.35
CA TYR A 50 -7.19 -10.13 -4.52
C TYR A 50 -6.23 -10.32 -5.69
N ILE A 51 -5.27 -11.22 -5.54
CA ILE A 51 -4.29 -11.62 -6.56
C ILE A 51 -4.76 -12.94 -7.17
N ASP A 52 -4.44 -13.16 -8.46
CA ASP A 52 -4.79 -14.42 -9.11
C ASP A 52 -4.13 -15.61 -8.39
N PRO A 53 -4.85 -16.72 -8.14
CA PRO A 53 -4.30 -17.90 -7.46
C PRO A 53 -3.09 -18.54 -8.15
N SER A 54 -2.89 -18.27 -9.45
CA SER A 54 -1.71 -18.75 -10.20
C SER A 54 -0.44 -17.94 -9.91
N CYS A 55 -0.56 -16.81 -9.20
CA CYS A 55 0.58 -15.98 -8.82
C CYS A 55 1.28 -16.50 -7.56
N ILE A 56 2.58 -16.27 -7.48
CA ILE A 56 3.41 -16.54 -6.29
C ILE A 56 3.49 -15.25 -5.51
N TYR A 57 2.86 -15.21 -4.33
CA TYR A 57 2.84 -14.05 -3.44
C TYR A 57 3.82 -14.21 -2.29
N SER A 58 4.53 -13.13 -1.96
CA SER A 58 5.31 -12.99 -0.73
C SER A 58 5.33 -11.54 -0.26
N GLY A 59 5.68 -11.29 1.01
CA GLY A 59 5.73 -9.91 1.51
C GLY A 59 6.49 -9.72 2.81
N ILE A 60 6.71 -8.44 3.16
CA ILE A 60 7.36 -8.00 4.40
C ILE A 60 6.54 -6.92 5.10
N ASP A 61 6.60 -6.91 6.44
CA ASP A 61 6.02 -5.87 7.27
C ASP A 61 6.75 -5.77 8.62
N LEU A 62 6.82 -4.58 9.21
CA LEU A 62 7.41 -4.38 10.54
C LEU A 62 6.52 -4.89 11.69
N ASN A 63 5.21 -5.05 11.45
CA ASN A 63 4.27 -5.43 12.48
C ASN A 63 4.27 -6.94 12.73
N GLU A 64 5.01 -7.36 13.76
CA GLU A 64 5.15 -8.77 14.14
C GLU A 64 3.80 -9.48 14.36
N LYS A 65 2.83 -8.82 15.01
CA LYS A 65 1.50 -9.41 15.27
C LYS A 65 0.73 -9.66 14.00
N PHE A 66 0.87 -8.78 12.99
CA PHE A 66 0.27 -8.96 11.67
C PHE A 66 0.93 -10.11 10.93
N ILE A 67 2.25 -10.17 10.96
CA ILE A 67 3.00 -11.28 10.36
C ILE A 67 2.61 -12.62 10.98
N GLU A 68 2.59 -12.75 12.31
CA GLU A 68 2.14 -13.95 12.98
C GLU A 68 0.71 -14.35 12.58
N PHE A 69 -0.21 -13.39 12.54
CA PHE A 69 -1.59 -13.64 12.14
C PHE A 69 -1.70 -14.09 10.67
N GLY A 70 -0.92 -13.51 9.77
CA GLY A 70 -0.88 -13.89 8.36
C GLY A 70 -0.28 -15.28 8.16
N ARG A 71 0.81 -15.62 8.86
CA ARG A 71 1.44 -16.95 8.82
C ARG A 71 0.49 -18.06 9.27
N LYS A 72 -0.35 -17.82 10.29
CA LYS A 72 -1.42 -18.75 10.69
C LYS A 72 -2.47 -19.00 9.58
N LYS A 73 -2.45 -18.19 8.50
CA LYS A 73 -3.28 -18.34 7.30
C LYS A 73 -2.48 -18.85 6.09
N ASN A 74 -1.31 -19.46 6.32
CA ASN A 74 -0.39 -19.98 5.31
C ASN A 74 0.07 -18.95 4.27
N ARG A 75 0.35 -17.70 4.71
CA ARG A 75 0.89 -16.65 3.85
C ARG A 75 2.41 -16.62 3.94
N ASP A 76 3.10 -16.50 2.78
CA ASP A 76 4.56 -16.32 2.72
C ASP A 76 4.93 -14.87 3.01
N ILE A 77 4.88 -14.50 4.28
CA ILE A 77 5.22 -13.17 4.77
C ILE A 77 6.20 -13.25 5.93
N LYS A 78 7.05 -12.24 6.06
CA LYS A 78 8.07 -12.17 7.11
C LYS A 78 8.19 -10.76 7.70
N ILE A 79 8.73 -10.68 8.91
CA ILE A 79 9.11 -9.40 9.51
C ILE A 79 10.21 -8.77 8.67
N GLY A 80 10.05 -7.49 8.34
CA GLY A 80 11.03 -6.78 7.55
C GLY A 80 10.74 -5.29 7.40
N ASP A 81 11.83 -4.53 7.23
CA ASP A 81 11.78 -3.10 6.96
C ASP A 81 11.71 -2.86 5.45
N VAL A 82 10.68 -2.11 5.01
CA VAL A 82 10.50 -1.75 3.59
C VAL A 82 11.62 -0.85 3.05
N LEU A 83 12.41 -0.24 3.91
CA LEU A 83 13.57 0.59 3.54
C LEU A 83 14.89 -0.19 3.52
N ASP A 84 14.88 -1.49 3.83
CA ASP A 84 16.04 -2.38 3.71
C ASP A 84 15.99 -3.19 2.40
N SER A 85 16.73 -2.77 1.40
CA SER A 85 16.78 -3.42 0.09
C SER A 85 17.17 -4.90 0.11
N LYS A 86 17.95 -5.34 1.12
CA LYS A 86 18.38 -6.74 1.26
C LYS A 86 17.23 -7.70 1.53
N GLN A 87 16.08 -7.19 1.94
CA GLN A 87 14.92 -7.99 2.29
C GLN A 87 13.98 -8.24 1.10
N TYR A 88 14.22 -7.55 -0.01
CA TYR A 88 13.43 -7.69 -1.23
C TYR A 88 13.80 -8.94 -2.03
N ARG A 89 12.84 -9.42 -2.80
CA ARG A 89 13.02 -10.45 -3.82
C ARG A 89 12.70 -9.87 -5.19
N LYS A 90 13.52 -10.18 -6.19
CA LYS A 90 13.17 -9.90 -7.59
C LYS A 90 11.82 -10.55 -7.91
N SER A 91 10.87 -9.75 -8.36
CA SER A 91 9.50 -10.19 -8.65
C SER A 91 8.97 -9.47 -9.89
N ASN A 92 8.04 -10.09 -10.61
CA ASN A 92 7.38 -9.43 -11.74
C ASN A 92 6.74 -8.13 -11.28
N VAL A 93 6.05 -8.15 -10.15
CA VAL A 93 5.35 -7.01 -9.59
C VAL A 93 5.83 -6.73 -8.17
N ILE A 94 6.24 -5.49 -7.89
CA ILE A 94 6.37 -4.98 -6.52
C ILE A 94 5.07 -4.26 -6.18
N LEU A 95 4.40 -4.72 -5.13
CA LEU A 95 3.13 -4.15 -4.65
C LEU A 95 3.39 -3.28 -3.43
N LEU A 96 2.87 -2.05 -3.47
CA LEU A 96 2.90 -1.07 -2.37
C LEU A 96 1.45 -0.65 -2.11
N ALA A 97 0.82 -1.24 -1.09
CA ALA A 97 -0.58 -0.97 -0.79
C ALA A 97 -0.72 -0.37 0.61
N ASP A 98 -1.30 0.83 0.68
CA ASP A 98 -1.56 1.56 1.94
C ASP A 98 -0.29 1.76 2.79
N ILE A 99 0.84 2.10 2.17
CA ILE A 99 2.13 2.23 2.87
C ILE A 99 2.76 3.63 2.73
N LEU A 100 2.56 4.32 1.60
CA LEU A 100 3.29 5.58 1.34
C LEU A 100 2.93 6.67 2.33
N HIS A 101 1.67 6.73 2.78
CA HIS A 101 1.20 7.73 3.74
C HIS A 101 1.76 7.55 5.17
N HIS A 102 2.38 6.41 5.47
CA HIS A 102 3.10 6.17 6.73
C HIS A 102 4.57 6.62 6.68
N LEU A 103 5.05 7.07 5.54
CA LEU A 103 6.46 7.38 5.32
C LEU A 103 6.70 8.86 5.08
N THR A 104 7.87 9.34 5.47
CA THR A 104 8.32 10.68 5.06
C THR A 104 8.54 10.73 3.55
N ILE A 105 8.47 11.91 2.92
CA ILE A 105 8.74 12.05 1.47
C ILE A 105 10.13 11.49 1.10
N LYS A 106 11.13 11.65 1.97
CA LYS A 106 12.47 11.08 1.78
C LYS A 106 12.42 9.56 1.74
N ASP A 107 11.67 8.94 2.66
CA ASP A 107 11.56 7.48 2.74
C ASP A 107 10.70 6.93 1.61
N VAL A 108 9.66 7.64 1.18
CA VAL A 108 8.90 7.28 -0.02
C VAL A 108 9.81 7.23 -1.26
N LYS A 109 10.66 8.25 -1.46
CA LYS A 109 11.63 8.24 -2.58
C LYS A 109 12.59 7.06 -2.49
N LYS A 110 13.10 6.75 -1.29
CA LYS A 110 13.96 5.60 -1.06
C LYS A 110 13.25 4.28 -1.35
N LEU A 111 12.03 4.11 -0.82
CA LEU A 111 11.19 2.93 -1.07
C LEU A 111 10.94 2.72 -2.56
N LEU A 112 10.58 3.76 -3.29
CA LEU A 112 10.30 3.67 -4.72
C LEU A 112 11.56 3.35 -5.53
N ALA A 113 12.72 3.89 -5.15
CA ALA A 113 14.00 3.51 -5.78
C ALA A 113 14.33 2.04 -5.56
N ILE A 114 14.10 1.50 -4.36
CA ILE A 114 14.24 0.07 -4.08
C ILE A 114 13.23 -0.72 -4.92
N ALA A 115 11.97 -0.31 -4.96
CA ALA A 115 10.93 -1.00 -5.73
C ALA A 115 11.30 -1.10 -7.23
N VAL A 116 11.79 -0.01 -7.83
CA VAL A 116 12.29 0.00 -9.24
C VAL A 116 13.41 -1.03 -9.42
N GLN A 117 14.36 -1.10 -8.50
CA GLN A 117 15.47 -2.03 -8.59
C GLN A 117 15.02 -3.50 -8.58
N TYR A 118 13.94 -3.83 -7.87
CA TYR A 118 13.49 -5.21 -7.67
C TYR A 118 12.27 -5.61 -8.53
N ALA A 119 11.58 -4.67 -9.15
CA ALA A 119 10.52 -4.97 -10.10
C ALA A 119 11.09 -5.52 -11.42
N GLY A 120 10.48 -6.58 -11.92
CA GLY A 120 10.82 -7.15 -13.22
C GLY A 120 9.95 -6.61 -14.35
N GLU A 121 8.71 -6.21 -14.03
CA GLU A 121 7.76 -5.69 -15.00
C GLU A 121 7.20 -4.34 -14.56
N LYS A 122 6.69 -4.27 -13.32
CA LYS A 122 6.07 -3.04 -12.80
C LYS A 122 6.03 -2.96 -11.28
N ILE A 123 5.82 -1.73 -10.82
CA ILE A 123 5.39 -1.42 -9.46
C ILE A 123 3.91 -1.09 -9.51
N LEU A 124 3.11 -1.70 -8.63
CA LEU A 124 1.70 -1.35 -8.43
C LEU A 124 1.55 -0.66 -7.07
N ILE A 125 1.17 0.60 -7.09
CA ILE A 125 0.92 1.39 -5.89
C ILE A 125 -0.59 1.53 -5.72
N ILE A 126 -1.08 1.33 -4.51
CA ILE A 126 -2.49 1.49 -4.14
C ILE A 126 -2.53 2.39 -2.92
N GLU A 127 -3.01 3.61 -3.09
CA GLU A 127 -3.08 4.59 -1.99
C GLU A 127 -4.45 5.24 -1.91
N PRO A 128 -4.95 5.49 -0.69
CA PRO A 128 -6.17 6.26 -0.50
C PRO A 128 -5.91 7.72 -0.88
N VAL A 129 -6.78 8.27 -1.72
CA VAL A 129 -6.75 9.69 -2.06
C VAL A 129 -7.76 10.42 -1.22
N PHE A 130 -7.29 11.18 -0.27
CA PHE A 130 -8.14 12.16 0.40
C PHE A 130 -8.22 13.40 -0.48
N VAL A 131 -9.30 13.52 -1.23
CA VAL A 131 -9.70 14.80 -1.83
C VAL A 131 -9.74 15.81 -0.69
N LYS A 132 -9.00 16.92 -0.81
CA LYS A 132 -9.05 18.02 0.17
C LYS A 132 -10.49 18.21 0.63
N ILE A 133 -10.80 17.80 1.86
CA ILE A 133 -12.06 18.14 2.53
C ILE A 133 -11.95 19.62 2.92
N GLY A 134 -11.82 20.46 1.91
CA GLY A 134 -11.66 21.90 2.02
C GLY A 134 -12.86 22.67 1.48
N SER A 135 -13.86 21.99 0.94
CA SER A 135 -15.13 22.62 0.62
C SER A 135 -16.10 22.40 1.77
N LYS A 136 -16.68 23.47 2.24
CA LYS A 136 -17.61 23.73 3.36
C LYS A 136 -18.79 22.75 3.57
N LYS A 137 -18.65 21.43 3.43
CA LYS A 137 -19.79 20.51 3.61
C LYS A 137 -19.40 19.26 4.40
N ASN A 138 -20.07 19.12 5.54
CA ASN A 138 -20.39 17.99 6.38
C ASN A 138 -19.41 17.63 7.50
N ILE A 139 -19.85 17.95 8.73
CA ILE A 139 -19.32 17.45 10.01
C ILE A 139 -19.13 15.92 9.98
N LEU A 140 -20.01 15.19 9.30
CA LEU A 140 -19.96 13.73 9.14
C LEU A 140 -18.69 13.26 8.39
N SER A 141 -18.29 13.94 7.29
CA SER A 141 -17.08 13.58 6.54
C SER A 141 -15.78 13.83 7.33
N ARG A 142 -15.77 14.87 8.19
CA ARG A 142 -14.66 15.14 9.11
C ARG A 142 -14.58 14.10 10.22
N GLY A 143 -15.72 13.60 10.70
CA GLY A 143 -15.78 12.51 11.67
C GLY A 143 -15.25 11.20 11.10
N ILE A 144 -15.65 10.86 9.88
CA ILE A 144 -15.17 9.67 9.17
C ILE A 144 -13.65 9.76 8.91
N ALA A 145 -13.13 10.91 8.44
CA ALA A 145 -11.71 11.08 8.23
C ALA A 145 -10.90 10.95 9.53
N LYS A 146 -11.35 11.56 10.63
CA LYS A 146 -10.72 11.39 11.95
C LYS A 146 -10.76 9.95 12.45
N PHE A 147 -11.88 9.26 12.21
CA PHE A 147 -12.02 7.85 12.54
C PHE A 147 -11.06 6.98 11.72
N MET A 148 -10.90 7.26 10.43
CA MET A 148 -9.95 6.56 9.58
C MET A 148 -8.50 6.78 10.02
N VAL A 149 -8.11 8.02 10.31
CA VAL A 149 -6.78 8.35 10.86
C VAL A 149 -6.55 7.60 12.19
N PHE A 150 -7.56 7.56 13.08
CA PHE A 150 -7.48 6.81 14.31
C PHE A 150 -7.35 5.30 14.09
N MET A 151 -8.07 4.76 13.10
CA MET A 151 -8.02 3.34 12.73
C MET A 151 -6.67 2.95 12.16
N ASP A 152 -6.02 3.86 11.44
CA ASP A 152 -4.77 3.63 10.70
C ASP A 152 -3.50 3.99 11.52
N SER A 153 -3.68 4.45 12.76
CA SER A 153 -2.59 4.74 13.68
C SER A 153 -1.97 3.45 14.22
N ASP A 154 -0.88 3.00 13.62
CA ASP A 154 -0.12 1.81 14.02
C ASP A 154 0.75 2.04 15.27
N GLY A 155 0.99 3.31 15.62
CA GLY A 155 1.84 3.73 16.73
C GLY A 155 3.34 3.44 16.51
N ILE A 156 3.72 3.06 15.31
CA ILE A 156 5.12 2.88 14.86
C ILE A 156 5.54 4.12 14.08
N ASN A 157 4.67 4.56 13.17
CA ASN A 157 4.84 5.80 12.42
C ASN A 157 3.63 6.69 12.67
N GLU A 158 3.85 7.93 13.12
CA GLU A 158 2.78 8.91 13.12
C GLU A 158 2.47 9.25 11.66
N ILE A 159 1.17 9.32 11.32
CA ILE A 159 0.74 9.80 10.00
C ILE A 159 1.13 11.27 9.95
N GLU A 160 2.31 11.56 9.41
CA GLU A 160 2.81 12.93 9.39
C GLU A 160 1.93 13.81 8.49
N LYS A 161 1.46 13.27 7.35
CA LYS A 161 0.60 14.01 6.45
C LYS A 161 0.09 13.12 5.32
N TRP A 162 -1.22 13.07 5.13
CA TRP A 162 -1.80 12.59 3.89
C TRP A 162 -1.39 13.50 2.73
N MET A 163 -0.70 12.94 1.74
CA MET A 163 -0.35 13.70 0.54
C MET A 163 -1.61 14.04 -0.25
N SER A 164 -1.71 15.26 -0.73
CA SER A 164 -2.75 15.66 -1.69
C SER A 164 -2.46 15.01 -3.05
N ARG A 165 -3.46 14.96 -3.92
CA ARG A 165 -3.28 14.47 -5.30
C ARG A 165 -2.14 15.22 -6.01
N ASP A 166 -2.09 16.55 -5.87
CA ASP A 166 -1.05 17.38 -6.50
C ASP A 166 0.36 17.01 -6.00
N GLU A 167 0.49 16.67 -4.71
CA GLU A 167 1.77 16.22 -4.12
C GLU A 167 2.15 14.82 -4.62
N TYR A 168 1.19 13.89 -4.77
CA TYR A 168 1.43 12.59 -5.41
C TYR A 168 1.81 12.74 -6.88
N ASP A 169 1.09 13.56 -7.64
CA ASP A 169 1.37 13.79 -9.06
C ASP A 169 2.76 14.40 -9.26
N ALA A 170 3.14 15.38 -8.41
CA ALA A 170 4.49 15.97 -8.45
C ALA A 170 5.57 14.93 -8.10
N LEU A 171 5.33 14.10 -7.07
CA LEU A 171 6.24 13.02 -6.68
C LEU A 171 6.41 12.02 -7.83
N PHE A 172 5.33 11.52 -8.40
CA PHE A 172 5.35 10.54 -9.47
C PHE A 172 5.99 11.09 -10.76
N LYS A 173 5.75 12.37 -11.07
CA LYS A 173 6.41 13.05 -12.19
C LYS A 173 7.93 13.10 -11.98
N SER A 174 8.38 13.50 -10.78
CA SER A 174 9.81 13.56 -10.46
C SER A 174 10.49 12.19 -10.53
N LEU A 175 9.76 11.12 -10.18
CA LEU A 175 10.25 9.75 -10.26
C LEU A 175 10.35 9.24 -11.70
N LYS A 176 9.40 9.60 -12.55
CA LYS A 176 9.45 9.26 -13.97
C LYS A 176 10.68 9.88 -14.66
N GLU A 177 11.06 11.08 -14.26
CA GLU A 177 12.24 11.79 -14.81
C GLU A 177 13.57 11.24 -14.27
N SER A 178 13.58 10.69 -13.05
CA SER A 178 14.81 10.27 -12.34
C SER A 178 15.10 8.77 -12.37
N ASN A 179 14.14 7.94 -12.76
CA ASN A 179 14.26 6.48 -12.75
C ASN A 179 13.92 5.89 -14.12
N ASN A 180 14.38 4.68 -14.39
CA ASN A 180 14.10 3.91 -15.62
C ASN A 180 12.62 3.49 -15.74
N ILE A 181 11.67 4.41 -15.53
CA ILE A 181 10.24 4.16 -15.67
C ILE A 181 9.84 4.46 -17.11
N LYS A 182 9.48 3.40 -17.84
CA LYS A 182 9.08 3.48 -19.25
C LYS A 182 7.71 4.12 -19.44
N GLU A 183 6.77 3.72 -18.61
CA GLU A 183 5.38 4.17 -18.68
C GLU A 183 4.78 4.25 -17.26
N MET A 184 3.85 5.16 -17.08
CA MET A 184 3.06 5.29 -15.86
C MET A 184 1.58 5.43 -16.21
N LYS A 185 0.73 4.63 -15.54
CA LYS A 185 -0.74 4.70 -15.67
C LYS A 185 -1.35 4.93 -14.31
N ILE A 186 -2.30 5.84 -14.23
CA ILE A 186 -3.05 6.11 -13.01
C ILE A 186 -4.52 5.78 -13.27
N THR A 187 -5.07 4.89 -12.47
CA THR A 187 -6.48 4.53 -12.47
C THR A 187 -7.11 5.00 -11.18
N HIS A 188 -8.08 5.89 -11.30
CA HIS A 188 -8.85 6.38 -10.15
C HIS A 188 -10.08 5.50 -9.95
N PHE A 189 -10.22 4.92 -8.77
CA PHE A 189 -11.40 4.15 -8.44
C PHE A 189 -11.87 4.47 -7.02
N ARG A 190 -13.03 5.12 -6.91
CA ARG A 190 -13.58 5.62 -5.64
C ARG A 190 -12.57 6.53 -4.91
N ASN A 191 -12.13 6.12 -3.72
CA ASN A 191 -11.21 6.88 -2.86
C ASN A 191 -9.77 6.37 -2.94
N HIS A 192 -9.42 5.63 -4.00
CA HIS A 192 -8.08 5.06 -4.18
C HIS A 192 -7.54 5.38 -5.56
N ASP A 193 -6.25 5.68 -5.59
CA ASP A 193 -5.47 5.71 -6.81
C ASP A 193 -4.67 4.42 -6.93
N PHE A 194 -4.74 3.83 -8.11
CA PHE A 194 -3.94 2.68 -8.52
C PHE A 194 -2.93 3.19 -9.54
N VAL A 195 -1.66 3.19 -9.16
CA VAL A 195 -0.58 3.67 -10.02
C VAL A 195 0.27 2.50 -10.49
N GLU A 196 0.30 2.25 -11.78
CA GLU A 196 1.18 1.28 -12.42
C GLU A 196 2.40 2.02 -12.97
N MET A 197 3.59 1.65 -12.51
CA MET A 197 4.87 2.14 -13.05
C MET A 197 5.58 0.97 -13.72
N PHE A 198 5.72 1.00 -15.03
CA PHE A 198 6.41 -0.03 -15.83
C PHE A 198 7.91 0.28 -15.91
N VAL A 199 8.74 -0.71 -15.58
CA VAL A 199 10.21 -0.62 -15.49
C VAL A 199 10.91 -1.35 -16.62
#